data_7762fabb980ab4945ab615853cec3605
#
_entry.id   7762fabb980ab4945ab615853cec3605
#
_cell.length_a   1.000
_cell.length_b   1.000
_cell.length_c   1.000
_cell.angle_alpha   90.00
_cell.angle_beta   90.00
_cell.angle_gamma   90.00
#
_symmetry.space_group_name_H-M   'P 1'
#
loop_
_entity.id
_entity.type
_entity.pdbx_description
1 polymer ?
#
loop_
_entity_poly.entity_id
_entity_poly.type
_entity_poly.pdbx_seq_one_letter_code
_entity_poly.pdbx_strand_id
1 'polypeptide(L)'
;MLKYSLKYSIRLAVACMVIFTTTACNGILDDIYDQPDKEIVAAKGQLVVDATSWTDWHYIDLKKLQRLAESGDEEGLQKAQMEPETYPIPMTLTKESDGKSGQYMYWFDVFGEGITKSEFREFTPCDPQEEPEEWTIAIHRNNVRTNGGAVLRTNCKSMAELPESSKTFDGMTFTEDEWSENDVWDGQEKMLLGLVPSQGIKINRLLSSWLIVKVPPTPPEFSMDSRVFVLRLNDGTYAALQLDNYLSPQGEKCFMTINYKYPY
;
A
#
# COMPACT_ATOMS: atom_id res chain seq x y z
N MET A 1 -76.41 -8.35 -1.84
CA MET A 1 -75.30 -9.29 -1.62
C MET A 1 -73.98 -8.89 -2.28
N LEU A 2 -73.95 -8.30 -3.44
CA LEU A 2 -72.70 -7.94 -4.16
C LEU A 2 -71.80 -6.92 -3.43
N LYS A 3 -72.36 -5.94 -2.75
CA LYS A 3 -71.59 -4.88 -2.04
C LYS A 3 -70.82 -5.37 -0.82
N TYR A 4 -71.24 -6.47 -0.18
CA TYR A 4 -70.52 -7.04 0.96
C TYR A 4 -69.34 -7.90 0.51
N SER A 5 -69.48 -8.64 -0.57
CA SER A 5 -68.42 -9.43 -1.17
C SER A 5 -67.21 -8.58 -1.58
N LEU A 6 -67.45 -7.42 -2.23
CA LEU A 6 -66.39 -6.55 -2.69
C LEU A 6 -65.58 -5.93 -1.51
N LYS A 7 -66.26 -5.54 -0.42
CA LYS A 7 -65.60 -5.02 0.78
C LYS A 7 -64.70 -6.06 1.48
N TYR A 8 -65.10 -7.30 1.52
CA TYR A 8 -64.27 -8.40 2.09
C TYR A 8 -63.08 -8.73 1.20
N SER A 9 -63.25 -8.74 -0.11
CA SER A 9 -62.16 -8.97 -1.07
C SER A 9 -61.11 -7.87 -1.01
N ILE A 10 -61.51 -6.59 -0.87
CA ILE A 10 -60.56 -5.48 -0.73
C ILE A 10 -59.81 -5.52 0.60
N ARG A 11 -60.50 -5.86 1.70
CA ARG A 11 -59.86 -6.02 3.01
C ARG A 11 -58.87 -7.19 3.06
N LEU A 12 -59.19 -8.29 2.41
CA LEU A 12 -58.30 -9.42 2.28
C LEU A 12 -57.06 -9.10 1.43
N ALA A 13 -57.23 -8.41 0.32
CA ALA A 13 -56.12 -7.95 -0.54
C ALA A 13 -55.18 -6.97 0.18
N VAL A 14 -55.72 -6.02 0.97
CA VAL A 14 -54.92 -5.09 1.77
C VAL A 14 -54.20 -5.86 2.88
N ALA A 15 -54.83 -6.82 3.57
CA ALA A 15 -54.18 -7.62 4.58
C ALA A 15 -53.04 -8.51 4.01
N CYS A 16 -53.24 -9.09 2.83
CA CYS A 16 -52.18 -9.81 2.13
C CYS A 16 -51.03 -8.90 1.71
N MET A 17 -51.31 -7.68 1.23
CA MET A 17 -50.29 -6.74 0.82
C MET A 17 -49.44 -6.23 2.00
N VAL A 18 -50.02 -6.06 3.19
CA VAL A 18 -49.30 -5.68 4.41
C VAL A 18 -48.42 -6.85 4.91
N ILE A 19 -48.87 -8.10 4.80
CA ILE A 19 -48.08 -9.26 5.18
C ILE A 19 -46.87 -9.43 4.25
N PHE A 20 -46.99 -9.17 2.95
CA PHE A 20 -45.88 -9.22 2.00
C PHE A 20 -44.87 -8.11 2.19
N THR A 21 -45.26 -6.95 2.68
CA THR A 21 -44.32 -5.84 2.93
C THR A 21 -43.52 -5.99 4.21
N THR A 22 -43.98 -6.77 5.19
CA THR A 22 -43.25 -7.01 6.45
C THR A 22 -42.27 -8.17 6.37
N THR A 23 -42.43 -9.08 5.39
CA THR A 23 -41.47 -10.17 5.20
C THR A 23 -40.39 -9.92 4.16
N ALA A 24 -40.49 -8.81 3.42
CA ALA A 24 -39.53 -8.49 2.36
C ALA A 24 -38.26 -7.77 2.83
N CYS A 25 -38.16 -7.40 4.12
CA CYS A 25 -37.00 -6.73 4.67
C CYS A 25 -36.16 -7.53 5.66
N ASN A 26 -36.58 -8.75 6.02
CA ASN A 26 -35.78 -9.57 6.93
C ASN A 26 -35.12 -10.70 6.13
N GLY A 27 -33.81 -10.63 5.99
CA GLY A 27 -32.98 -11.76 5.64
C GLY A 27 -32.14 -11.71 4.37
N ILE A 28 -32.31 -10.70 3.50
CA ILE A 28 -31.41 -10.58 2.31
C ILE A 28 -30.16 -9.76 2.64
N LEU A 29 -30.19 -8.99 3.71
CA LEU A 29 -29.07 -8.11 4.12
C LEU A 29 -28.45 -8.47 5.48
N ASP A 30 -29.07 -9.39 6.23
CA ASP A 30 -28.58 -9.74 7.59
C ASP A 30 -27.18 -10.39 7.58
N ASP A 31 -26.80 -11.06 6.49
CA ASP A 31 -25.47 -11.67 6.36
C ASP A 31 -24.42 -10.80 5.65
N ILE A 32 -24.84 -9.63 5.13
CA ILE A 32 -23.93 -8.76 4.34
C ILE A 32 -23.34 -7.63 5.16
N TYR A 33 -24.04 -7.18 6.20
CA TYR A 33 -23.65 -5.98 6.97
C TYR A 33 -23.32 -6.24 8.45
N ASP A 34 -23.63 -7.40 8.99
CA ASP A 34 -23.52 -7.68 10.44
C ASP A 34 -22.40 -8.68 10.80
N GLN A 35 -21.56 -9.08 9.87
CA GLN A 35 -20.32 -9.73 10.27
C GLN A 35 -19.37 -8.65 10.79
N PRO A 36 -19.01 -8.69 12.08
CA PRO A 36 -17.97 -7.79 12.55
C PRO A 36 -16.74 -7.98 11.66
N ASP A 37 -16.14 -6.87 11.24
CA ASP A 37 -14.90 -6.91 10.49
C ASP A 37 -13.96 -7.87 11.21
N LYS A 38 -13.46 -8.88 10.51
CA LYS A 38 -12.49 -9.80 11.10
C LYS A 38 -11.31 -8.94 11.54
N GLU A 39 -11.03 -8.94 12.81
CA GLU A 39 -9.87 -8.28 13.35
C GLU A 39 -8.63 -8.80 12.60
N ILE A 40 -7.96 -7.89 11.94
CA ILE A 40 -6.74 -8.21 11.21
C ILE A 40 -5.64 -8.32 12.25
N VAL A 41 -5.02 -9.48 12.33
CA VAL A 41 -3.93 -9.76 13.25
C VAL A 41 -2.73 -10.21 12.43
N ALA A 42 -1.59 -9.53 12.59
CA ALA A 42 -0.37 -9.94 11.94
C ALA A 42 0.15 -11.25 12.53
N ALA A 43 0.44 -12.23 11.67
CA ALA A 43 1.08 -13.47 12.11
C ALA A 43 2.55 -13.22 12.45
N LYS A 44 3.18 -14.16 13.14
CA LYS A 44 4.61 -14.10 13.43
C LYS A 44 5.43 -14.07 12.13
N GLY A 45 6.31 -13.07 12.01
CA GLY A 45 7.10 -12.88 10.77
C GLY A 45 6.30 -12.24 9.62
N GLN A 46 5.21 -11.55 9.94
CA GLN A 46 4.35 -10.88 8.99
C GLN A 46 4.14 -9.43 9.40
N LEU A 47 4.07 -8.55 8.43
CA LEU A 47 3.67 -7.15 8.57
C LEU A 47 2.31 -6.97 7.90
N VAL A 48 1.49 -6.11 8.46
CA VAL A 48 0.26 -5.62 7.84
C VAL A 48 0.36 -4.11 7.78
N VAL A 49 0.48 -3.57 6.57
CA VAL A 49 0.72 -2.14 6.34
C VAL A 49 -0.42 -1.57 5.53
N ASP A 50 -1.18 -0.68 6.15
CA ASP A 50 -2.16 0.12 5.43
C ASP A 50 -1.46 1.29 4.71
N ALA A 51 -0.99 1.03 3.49
CA ALA A 51 -0.40 2.02 2.62
C ALA A 51 -1.41 2.59 1.61
N THR A 52 -2.69 2.64 1.96
CA THR A 52 -3.75 3.20 1.10
C THR A 52 -3.71 4.72 1.01
N SER A 53 -3.10 5.39 1.98
CA SER A 53 -2.86 6.84 1.96
C SER A 53 -2.07 7.27 0.74
N TRP A 54 -2.45 8.42 0.16
CA TRP A 54 -1.72 9.06 -0.94
C TRP A 54 -0.68 10.07 -0.45
N THR A 55 -0.74 10.44 0.83
CA THR A 55 0.04 11.55 1.37
C THR A 55 1.14 11.12 2.33
N ASP A 56 1.16 9.82 2.72
CA ASP A 56 2.01 9.40 3.82
C ASP A 56 2.98 8.27 3.43
N TRP A 57 4.17 8.34 3.98
CA TRP A 57 5.12 7.24 4.05
C TRP A 57 4.92 6.45 5.34
N HIS A 58 4.94 5.13 5.26
CA HIS A 58 4.83 4.19 6.37
C HIS A 58 6.20 3.56 6.63
N TYR A 59 6.81 3.90 7.76
CA TYR A 59 8.16 3.49 8.11
C TYR A 59 8.18 2.28 9.01
N ILE A 60 9.01 1.29 8.67
CA ILE A 60 9.12 0.01 9.35
C ILE A 60 10.57 -0.18 9.79
N ASP A 61 10.79 -0.47 11.08
CA ASP A 61 12.09 -0.85 11.63
C ASP A 61 12.11 -2.35 11.94
N LEU A 62 12.76 -3.14 11.08
CA LEU A 62 12.92 -4.60 11.27
C LEU A 62 13.77 -4.92 12.51
N LYS A 63 14.70 -4.05 12.90
CA LYS A 63 15.52 -4.22 14.11
C LYS A 63 14.68 -4.06 15.38
N LYS A 64 13.75 -3.10 15.39
CA LYS A 64 12.78 -2.94 16.47
C LYS A 64 11.89 -4.18 16.59
N LEU A 65 11.38 -4.71 15.47
CA LEU A 65 10.58 -5.94 15.49
C LEU A 65 11.37 -7.12 16.06
N GLN A 66 12.63 -7.26 15.71
CA GLN A 66 13.50 -8.30 16.29
C GLN A 66 13.67 -8.11 17.80
N ARG A 67 13.98 -6.89 18.26
CA ARG A 67 14.13 -6.59 19.71
C ARG A 67 12.87 -6.93 20.49
N LEU A 68 11.70 -6.60 19.95
CA LEU A 68 10.40 -6.91 20.58
C LEU A 68 10.17 -8.43 20.63
N ALA A 69 10.47 -9.14 19.55
CA ALA A 69 10.34 -10.59 19.50
C ALA A 69 11.30 -11.30 20.50
N GLU A 70 12.52 -10.81 20.62
CA GLU A 70 13.54 -11.36 21.54
C GLU A 70 13.20 -11.07 23.01
N SER A 71 12.59 -9.93 23.29
CA SER A 71 12.16 -9.59 24.66
C SER A 71 10.89 -10.32 25.11
N GLY A 72 10.17 -10.95 24.18
CA GLY A 72 8.88 -11.59 24.45
C GLY A 72 7.74 -10.60 24.63
N ASP A 73 7.89 -9.36 24.20
CA ASP A 73 6.83 -8.35 24.16
C ASP A 73 5.90 -8.60 22.96
N GLU A 74 4.96 -9.54 23.14
CA GLU A 74 4.04 -9.93 22.07
C GLU A 74 3.08 -8.80 21.67
N GLU A 75 2.63 -8.00 22.64
CA GLU A 75 1.72 -6.86 22.38
C GLU A 75 2.45 -5.75 21.61
N GLY A 76 3.65 -5.38 22.06
CA GLY A 76 4.48 -4.40 21.36
C GLY A 76 4.88 -4.86 19.99
N LEU A 77 5.20 -6.16 19.80
CA LEU A 77 5.51 -6.73 18.50
C LEU A 77 4.31 -6.65 17.55
N GLN A 78 3.14 -7.09 18.00
CA GLN A 78 1.91 -7.04 17.21
C GLN A 78 1.59 -5.61 16.78
N LYS A 79 1.66 -4.67 17.71
CA LYS A 79 1.45 -3.26 17.41
C LYS A 79 2.44 -2.76 16.37
N ALA A 80 3.73 -3.03 16.54
CA ALA A 80 4.77 -2.59 15.59
C ALA A 80 4.67 -3.26 14.21
N GLN A 81 4.08 -4.46 14.12
CA GLN A 81 3.80 -5.15 12.86
C GLN A 81 2.62 -4.54 12.08
N MET A 82 1.72 -3.81 12.74
CA MET A 82 0.47 -3.31 12.16
C MET A 82 0.36 -1.79 12.13
N GLU A 83 1.09 -1.11 12.99
CA GLU A 83 1.06 0.34 13.14
C GLU A 83 2.46 0.93 12.87
N PRO A 84 2.91 0.99 11.61
CA PRO A 84 4.16 1.65 11.26
C PRO A 84 4.09 3.14 11.57
N GLU A 85 5.23 3.76 11.86
CA GLU A 85 5.30 5.21 11.99
C GLU A 85 5.02 5.88 10.65
N THR A 86 4.20 6.94 10.65
CA THR A 86 3.79 7.61 9.41
C THR A 86 4.26 9.05 9.40
N TYR A 87 4.81 9.47 8.25
CA TYR A 87 5.21 10.85 8.01
C TYR A 87 4.69 11.31 6.65
N PRO A 88 4.14 12.51 6.56
CA PRO A 88 3.57 13.02 5.33
C PRO A 88 4.65 13.32 4.29
N ILE A 89 4.28 13.23 3.01
CA ILE A 89 5.08 13.77 1.92
C ILE A 89 5.10 15.30 2.08
N PRO A 90 6.27 15.95 2.02
CA PRO A 90 6.36 17.40 2.20
C PRO A 90 5.57 18.15 1.13
N MET A 91 4.86 19.18 1.54
CA MET A 91 4.22 20.10 0.61
C MET A 91 5.28 20.87 -0.14
N THR A 92 5.15 20.95 -1.45
CA THR A 92 6.06 21.67 -2.32
C THR A 92 5.35 22.85 -2.96
N LEU A 93 5.94 24.03 -2.82
CA LEU A 93 5.45 25.24 -3.48
C LEU A 93 6.26 25.49 -4.75
N THR A 94 5.54 25.66 -5.87
CA THR A 94 6.17 26.08 -7.14
C THR A 94 6.70 27.50 -6.98
N LYS A 95 7.95 27.71 -7.38
CA LYS A 95 8.58 29.02 -7.39
C LYS A 95 9.41 29.18 -8.66
N GLU A 96 9.38 30.35 -9.23
CA GLU A 96 10.30 30.71 -10.31
C GLU A 96 11.70 30.87 -9.73
N SER A 97 12.69 30.14 -10.21
CA SER A 97 14.04 30.17 -9.72
C SER A 97 15.12 29.78 -10.75
N ASP A 98 16.30 29.43 -10.29
CA ASP A 98 17.57 29.37 -11.02
C ASP A 98 17.88 28.01 -11.69
N GLY A 99 16.94 27.10 -11.76
CA GLY A 99 17.05 25.83 -12.51
C GLY A 99 17.91 24.75 -11.88
N LYS A 100 18.22 24.81 -10.59
CA LYS A 100 19.12 23.84 -9.96
C LYS A 100 18.45 22.85 -9.02
N SER A 101 17.31 23.20 -8.50
CA SER A 101 16.47 22.32 -7.70
C SER A 101 15.04 22.57 -8.10
N GLY A 102 14.27 21.54 -8.36
CA GLY A 102 12.95 21.79 -8.87
C GLY A 102 12.03 20.60 -8.84
N GLN A 103 10.85 20.87 -9.24
CA GLN A 103 9.76 19.93 -9.35
C GLN A 103 9.40 19.76 -10.83
N TYR A 104 9.29 18.51 -11.25
CA TYR A 104 8.71 18.21 -12.53
C TYR A 104 7.20 18.14 -12.42
N MET A 105 6.53 18.75 -13.39
CA MET A 105 5.10 18.64 -13.60
C MET A 105 4.88 17.70 -14.77
N TYR A 106 4.08 16.65 -14.57
CA TYR A 106 3.79 15.66 -15.59
C TYR A 106 2.33 15.73 -15.98
N TRP A 107 2.05 15.72 -17.28
CA TRP A 107 0.70 15.56 -17.81
C TRP A 107 0.49 14.11 -18.16
N PHE A 108 -0.43 13.49 -17.47
CA PHE A 108 -0.66 12.07 -17.55
C PHE A 108 -2.03 11.78 -18.18
N ASP A 109 -2.03 11.17 -19.36
CA ASP A 109 -3.25 10.66 -19.97
C ASP A 109 -3.59 9.29 -19.36
N VAL A 110 -4.52 9.28 -18.42
CA VAL A 110 -4.97 8.06 -17.72
C VAL A 110 -5.78 7.12 -18.62
N PHE A 111 -6.26 7.60 -19.74
CA PHE A 111 -7.07 6.83 -20.69
C PHE A 111 -6.31 6.40 -21.95
N GLY A 112 -5.11 6.85 -22.13
CA GLY A 112 -4.35 6.64 -23.38
C GLY A 112 -2.86 6.37 -23.17
N GLU A 113 -2.02 7.36 -23.43
CA GLU A 113 -0.58 7.18 -23.64
C GLU A 113 0.29 7.26 -22.36
N GLY A 114 -0.30 7.54 -21.19
CA GLY A 114 0.48 7.74 -19.97
C GLY A 114 1.06 9.16 -19.89
N ILE A 115 2.34 9.29 -19.55
CA ILE A 115 3.00 10.61 -19.46
C ILE A 115 3.20 11.15 -20.87
N THR A 116 2.43 12.18 -21.24
CA THR A 116 2.46 12.81 -22.56
C THR A 116 3.34 14.03 -22.62
N LYS A 117 3.57 14.67 -21.48
CA LYS A 117 4.39 15.90 -21.36
C LYS A 117 5.01 15.99 -19.98
N SER A 118 6.22 16.51 -19.89
CA SER A 118 6.82 16.96 -18.64
C SER A 118 7.33 18.39 -18.78
N GLU A 119 7.27 19.14 -17.69
CA GLU A 119 7.79 20.49 -17.60
C GLU A 119 8.51 20.63 -16.26
N PHE A 120 9.75 21.09 -16.31
CA PHE A 120 10.49 21.44 -15.10
C PHE A 120 9.93 22.75 -14.56
N ARG A 121 9.53 22.72 -13.29
CA ARG A 121 9.19 23.91 -12.53
C ARG A 121 10.02 23.96 -11.29
N GLU A 122 10.63 25.06 -11.08
CA GLU A 122 11.39 25.28 -9.87
C GLU A 122 10.48 25.38 -8.66
N PHE A 123 10.94 24.84 -7.56
CA PHE A 123 10.21 24.89 -6.32
C PHE A 123 11.16 25.21 -5.15
N THR A 124 10.60 25.77 -4.11
CA THR A 124 11.24 25.80 -2.81
C THR A 124 10.61 24.67 -2.01
N PRO A 125 11.35 23.64 -1.60
CA PRO A 125 10.85 22.68 -0.65
C PRO A 125 10.36 23.39 0.60
N CYS A 126 9.17 23.07 1.08
CA CYS A 126 8.67 23.61 2.33
C CYS A 126 9.50 23.07 3.48
N ASP A 127 9.65 21.74 3.48
CA ASP A 127 10.36 20.99 4.50
C ASP A 127 11.03 19.76 3.87
N PRO A 128 12.13 19.25 4.43
CA PRO A 128 12.66 17.95 4.04
C PRO A 128 11.64 16.86 4.36
N GLN A 129 11.78 15.69 3.72
CA GLN A 129 11.00 14.51 4.10
C GLN A 129 11.33 14.15 5.55
N GLU A 130 10.36 14.26 6.43
CA GLU A 130 10.49 13.78 7.80
C GLU A 130 10.54 12.26 7.81
N GLU A 131 11.37 11.71 8.69
CA GLU A 131 11.53 10.26 8.84
C GLU A 131 11.91 9.93 10.28
N PRO A 132 11.62 8.70 10.77
CA PRO A 132 12.06 8.27 12.07
C PRO A 132 13.60 8.24 12.17
N GLU A 133 14.13 8.30 13.38
CA GLU A 133 15.57 8.16 13.63
C GLU A 133 16.09 6.77 13.20
N GLU A 134 15.31 5.72 13.48
CA GLU A 134 15.61 4.34 13.08
C GLU A 134 14.50 3.79 12.20
N TRP A 135 14.86 3.30 11.01
CA TRP A 135 13.96 2.61 10.12
C TRP A 135 14.75 1.72 9.13
N THR A 136 14.08 0.78 8.53
CA THR A 136 14.69 -0.15 7.56
C THR A 136 14.13 0.05 6.15
N ILE A 137 12.81 0.06 6.03
CA ILE A 137 12.09 0.33 4.79
C ILE A 137 10.94 1.31 5.05
N ALA A 138 10.54 2.04 4.03
CA ALA A 138 9.33 2.83 4.06
C ALA A 138 8.49 2.54 2.82
N ILE A 139 7.17 2.54 2.99
CA ILE A 139 6.19 2.20 1.95
C ILE A 139 5.26 3.37 1.74
N HIS A 140 5.05 3.76 0.49
CA HIS A 140 4.03 4.69 0.06
C HIS A 140 3.31 4.11 -1.14
N ARG A 141 2.06 3.72 -0.96
CA ARG A 141 1.31 3.01 -1.99
C ARG A 141 2.07 1.76 -2.44
N ASN A 142 2.47 1.69 -3.71
CA ASN A 142 3.30 0.62 -4.25
C ASN A 142 4.80 0.93 -4.25
N ASN A 143 5.18 2.14 -3.89
CA ASN A 143 6.58 2.55 -3.86
C ASN A 143 7.25 2.16 -2.54
N VAL A 144 8.48 1.70 -2.63
CA VAL A 144 9.29 1.34 -1.45
C VAL A 144 10.63 2.04 -1.53
N ARG A 145 11.10 2.52 -0.39
CA ARG A 145 12.45 3.04 -0.20
C ARG A 145 13.14 2.30 0.94
N THR A 146 14.47 2.30 0.92
CA THR A 146 15.30 1.70 1.95
C THR A 146 16.10 2.76 2.68
N ASN A 147 16.49 2.49 3.92
CA ASN A 147 17.39 3.38 4.66
C ASN A 147 18.86 3.07 4.28
N GLY A 148 19.25 3.47 3.07
CA GLY A 148 20.61 3.23 2.57
C GLY A 148 20.95 1.75 2.34
N GLY A 149 19.93 0.90 2.21
CA GLY A 149 20.07 -0.52 1.88
C GLY A 149 20.10 -0.77 0.38
N ALA A 150 20.25 -2.04 0.02
CA ALA A 150 20.20 -2.49 -1.36
C ALA A 150 19.46 -3.83 -1.46
N VAL A 151 18.80 -4.08 -2.57
CA VAL A 151 17.83 -5.17 -2.76
C VAL A 151 18.26 -6.11 -3.87
N LEU A 152 18.07 -7.40 -3.65
CA LEU A 152 18.23 -8.47 -4.63
C LEU A 152 16.89 -9.22 -4.76
N ARG A 153 16.36 -9.33 -5.97
CA ARG A 153 15.22 -10.20 -6.26
C ARG A 153 15.70 -11.62 -6.50
N THR A 154 15.22 -12.56 -5.70
CA THR A 154 15.57 -13.98 -5.84
C THR A 154 14.62 -14.67 -6.83
N ASN A 155 14.88 -15.97 -7.09
CA ASN A 155 13.95 -16.84 -7.80
C ASN A 155 13.05 -17.65 -6.84
N CYS A 156 13.26 -17.52 -5.52
CA CYS A 156 12.46 -18.20 -4.51
C CYS A 156 11.04 -17.66 -4.46
N LYS A 157 10.06 -18.53 -4.46
CA LYS A 157 8.63 -18.18 -4.39
C LYS A 157 8.06 -18.27 -2.99
N SER A 158 8.86 -18.72 -2.03
CA SER A 158 8.50 -18.76 -0.62
C SER A 158 9.73 -18.58 0.25
N MET A 159 9.52 -18.15 1.50
CA MET A 159 10.59 -18.04 2.49
C MET A 159 11.29 -19.39 2.78
N ALA A 160 10.57 -20.50 2.59
CA ALA A 160 11.10 -21.85 2.79
C ALA A 160 12.09 -22.29 1.70
N GLU A 161 12.05 -21.66 0.53
CA GLU A 161 12.98 -21.94 -0.57
C GLU A 161 14.30 -21.15 -0.45
N LEU A 162 14.37 -20.21 0.49
CA LEU A 162 15.59 -19.45 0.71
C LEU A 162 16.74 -20.37 1.18
N PRO A 163 17.99 -20.11 0.76
CA PRO A 163 19.16 -20.74 1.35
C PRO A 163 19.19 -20.57 2.87
N GLU A 164 19.84 -21.47 3.58
CA GLU A 164 19.96 -21.38 5.04
C GLU A 164 20.70 -20.11 5.50
N SER A 165 21.57 -19.58 4.66
CA SER A 165 22.41 -18.41 4.99
C SER A 165 22.40 -17.39 3.88
N SER A 166 22.27 -16.13 4.26
CA SER A 166 22.43 -14.95 3.39
C SER A 166 23.79 -14.86 2.70
N LYS A 167 24.83 -15.54 3.23
CA LYS A 167 26.15 -15.63 2.59
C LYS A 167 26.11 -16.19 1.17
N THR A 168 25.06 -16.95 0.81
CA THR A 168 24.86 -17.43 -0.56
C THR A 168 24.70 -16.26 -1.56
N PHE A 169 24.34 -15.08 -1.09
CA PHE A 169 24.17 -13.88 -1.89
C PHE A 169 25.40 -12.97 -1.91
N ASP A 170 26.48 -13.36 -1.20
CA ASP A 170 27.74 -12.62 -1.22
C ASP A 170 28.29 -12.56 -2.66
N GLY A 171 28.69 -11.38 -3.09
CA GLY A 171 29.17 -11.15 -4.46
C GLY A 171 28.10 -10.99 -5.53
N MET A 172 26.81 -11.14 -5.20
CA MET A 172 25.72 -10.80 -6.11
C MET A 172 25.51 -9.29 -6.15
N THR A 173 24.96 -8.82 -7.27
CA THR A 173 24.64 -7.39 -7.45
C THR A 173 23.31 -7.06 -6.80
N PHE A 174 23.34 -6.14 -5.85
CA PHE A 174 22.18 -5.59 -5.20
C PHE A 174 21.86 -4.21 -5.80
N THR A 175 20.58 -3.89 -5.91
CA THR A 175 20.08 -2.62 -6.44
C THR A 175 19.84 -1.66 -5.28
N GLU A 176 20.50 -0.51 -5.30
CA GLU A 176 20.31 0.58 -4.36
C GLU A 176 19.10 1.44 -4.74
N ASP A 177 18.70 2.33 -3.83
CA ASP A 177 17.67 3.32 -4.10
C ASP A 177 18.18 4.35 -5.10
N GLU A 178 17.35 4.67 -6.09
CA GLU A 178 17.63 5.67 -7.11
C GLU A 178 16.63 6.83 -7.04
N TRP A 179 17.05 7.97 -7.53
CA TRP A 179 16.21 9.16 -7.60
C TRP A 179 15.06 8.95 -8.58
N SER A 180 13.86 9.29 -8.15
CA SER A 180 12.65 9.30 -8.97
C SER A 180 11.91 10.61 -8.82
N GLU A 181 11.47 11.16 -9.94
CA GLU A 181 10.74 12.44 -10.03
C GLU A 181 9.25 12.21 -10.29
N ASN A 182 8.85 11.00 -10.69
CA ASN A 182 7.51 10.73 -11.22
C ASN A 182 6.86 9.44 -10.72
N ASP A 183 7.47 8.72 -9.80
CA ASP A 183 6.88 7.47 -9.29
C ASP A 183 6.01 7.68 -8.05
N VAL A 184 6.27 8.74 -7.28
CA VAL A 184 5.56 9.02 -6.03
C VAL A 184 4.49 10.09 -6.26
N TRP A 185 3.23 9.67 -6.12
CA TRP A 185 2.05 10.52 -6.32
C TRP A 185 1.45 10.87 -4.96
N ASP A 186 1.17 12.15 -4.76
CA ASP A 186 0.63 12.68 -3.51
C ASP A 186 -0.89 12.92 -3.53
N GLY A 187 -1.59 12.43 -4.56
CA GLY A 187 -3.03 12.57 -4.65
C GLY A 187 -3.64 11.91 -5.88
N GLN A 188 -4.72 11.17 -5.66
CA GLN A 188 -5.50 10.54 -6.73
C GLN A 188 -6.12 11.56 -7.68
N GLU A 189 -6.59 12.69 -7.16
CA GLU A 189 -7.22 13.74 -7.96
C GLU A 189 -6.29 14.29 -9.03
N LYS A 190 -5.02 14.48 -8.71
CA LYS A 190 -4.00 14.95 -9.66
C LYS A 190 -3.79 13.95 -10.79
N MET A 191 -3.83 12.67 -10.49
CA MET A 191 -3.76 11.60 -11.49
C MET A 191 -4.96 11.66 -12.45
N LEU A 192 -6.17 11.83 -11.91
CA LEU A 192 -7.40 11.93 -12.73
C LEU A 192 -7.42 13.19 -13.61
N LEU A 193 -6.80 14.26 -13.16
CA LEU A 193 -6.64 15.49 -13.93
C LEU A 193 -5.50 15.44 -14.95
N GLY A 194 -4.73 14.35 -14.97
CA GLY A 194 -3.58 14.20 -15.85
C GLY A 194 -2.39 15.07 -15.49
N LEU A 195 -2.34 15.61 -14.28
CA LEU A 195 -1.28 16.51 -13.83
C LEU A 195 -0.69 16.00 -12.50
N VAL A 196 0.59 15.67 -12.51
CA VAL A 196 1.32 15.19 -11.34
C VAL A 196 2.47 16.11 -11.01
N PRO A 197 2.40 16.87 -9.93
CA PRO A 197 3.59 17.45 -9.34
C PRO A 197 4.40 16.39 -8.63
N SER A 198 5.71 16.34 -8.88
CA SER A 198 6.62 15.46 -8.17
C SER A 198 7.80 16.23 -7.63
N GLN A 199 8.06 16.05 -6.36
CA GLN A 199 9.22 16.63 -5.68
C GLN A 199 10.50 15.84 -5.95
N GLY A 200 10.33 14.57 -6.31
CA GLY A 200 11.39 13.60 -6.39
C GLY A 200 11.81 13.08 -5.00
N ILE A 201 12.13 11.80 -4.98
CA ILE A 201 12.64 11.11 -3.79
C ILE A 201 13.39 9.86 -4.25
N LYS A 202 14.31 9.37 -3.42
CA LYS A 202 14.94 8.08 -3.69
C LYS A 202 13.98 6.94 -3.35
N ILE A 203 13.82 6.00 -4.28
CA ILE A 203 13.05 4.77 -4.12
C ILE A 203 13.84 3.56 -4.60
N ASN A 204 13.54 2.42 -4.09
CA ASN A 204 14.06 1.14 -4.59
C ASN A 204 13.10 0.58 -5.64
N ARG A 205 13.39 0.83 -6.93
CA ARG A 205 12.54 0.37 -8.03
C ARG A 205 12.43 -1.16 -8.08
N LEU A 206 13.48 -1.87 -7.69
CA LEU A 206 13.46 -3.32 -7.68
C LEU A 206 12.51 -3.86 -6.64
N LEU A 207 12.54 -3.32 -5.40
CA LEU A 207 11.61 -3.73 -4.35
C LEU A 207 10.19 -3.23 -4.64
N SER A 208 10.03 -2.03 -5.15
CA SER A 208 8.72 -1.49 -5.58
C SER A 208 8.07 -2.36 -6.67
N SER A 209 8.86 -3.11 -7.44
CA SER A 209 8.33 -4.03 -8.47
C SER A 209 7.56 -5.23 -7.92
N TRP A 210 7.53 -5.44 -6.59
CA TRP A 210 6.67 -6.46 -5.98
C TRP A 210 5.18 -6.16 -6.16
N LEU A 211 4.80 -4.89 -6.34
CA LEU A 211 3.45 -4.47 -6.70
C LEU A 211 3.51 -3.43 -7.82
N ILE A 212 3.26 -3.87 -9.03
CA ILE A 212 3.23 -3.00 -10.21
C ILE A 212 1.82 -2.47 -10.38
N VAL A 213 1.71 -1.16 -10.49
CA VAL A 213 0.47 -0.45 -10.83
C VAL A 213 0.64 0.12 -12.24
N LYS A 214 -0.15 -0.37 -13.18
CA LYS A 214 -0.13 0.06 -14.56
C LYS A 214 -1.30 0.99 -14.84
N VAL A 215 -0.99 2.20 -15.30
CA VAL A 215 -1.95 3.20 -15.77
C VAL A 215 -1.36 3.79 -17.06
N PRO A 216 -2.09 3.91 -18.15
CA PRO A 216 -3.41 3.33 -18.41
C PRO A 216 -3.38 1.80 -18.43
N PRO A 217 -4.52 1.07 -18.33
CA PRO A 217 -5.89 1.57 -18.45
C PRO A 217 -6.47 2.17 -17.16
N THR A 218 -7.71 2.62 -17.27
CA THR A 218 -8.55 2.98 -16.12
C THR A 218 -9.76 2.03 -16.10
N PRO A 219 -10.01 1.30 -14.97
CA PRO A 219 -9.25 1.36 -13.72
C PRO A 219 -7.84 0.77 -13.85
N PRO A 220 -6.89 1.19 -12.97
CA PRO A 220 -5.52 0.68 -13.00
C PRO A 220 -5.42 -0.83 -12.86
N GLU A 221 -4.51 -1.44 -13.62
CA GLU A 221 -4.16 -2.85 -13.48
C GLU A 221 -3.08 -3.03 -12.41
N PHE A 222 -3.29 -4.01 -11.54
CA PHE A 222 -2.34 -4.38 -10.50
C PHE A 222 -1.77 -5.77 -10.77
N SER A 223 -0.46 -5.90 -10.65
CA SER A 223 0.20 -7.20 -10.73
C SER A 223 1.22 -7.34 -9.60
N MET A 224 1.20 -8.50 -8.92
CA MET A 224 2.05 -8.80 -7.78
C MET A 224 3.15 -9.78 -8.18
N ASP A 225 4.39 -9.49 -7.79
CA ASP A 225 5.51 -10.42 -7.83
C ASP A 225 5.68 -11.07 -6.45
N SER A 226 5.30 -12.33 -6.33
CA SER A 226 5.34 -13.09 -5.08
C SER A 226 6.72 -13.68 -4.75
N ARG A 227 7.77 -13.33 -5.50
CA ARG A 227 9.12 -13.78 -5.18
C ARG A 227 9.64 -13.15 -3.90
N VAL A 228 10.61 -13.81 -3.29
CA VAL A 228 11.31 -13.28 -2.13
C VAL A 228 12.39 -12.30 -2.59
N PHE A 229 12.42 -11.14 -1.94
CA PHE A 229 13.45 -10.11 -2.09
C PHE A 229 14.37 -10.16 -0.87
N VAL A 230 15.68 -10.13 -1.11
CA VAL A 230 16.68 -10.05 -0.05
C VAL A 230 17.17 -8.62 0.03
N LEU A 231 17.01 -8.00 1.19
CA LEU A 231 17.48 -6.67 1.50
C LEU A 231 18.78 -6.77 2.29
N ARG A 232 19.83 -6.16 1.80
CA ARG A 232 21.04 -5.89 2.56
C ARG A 232 20.90 -4.49 3.18
N LEU A 233 20.88 -4.43 4.50
CA LEU A 233 20.75 -3.19 5.24
C LEU A 233 22.05 -2.36 5.17
N ASN A 234 21.98 -1.10 5.57
CA ASN A 234 23.13 -0.19 5.61
C ASN A 234 24.25 -0.61 6.58
N ASP A 235 23.93 -1.43 7.58
CA ASP A 235 24.89 -2.01 8.53
C ASP A 235 25.48 -3.36 8.06
N GLY A 236 25.11 -3.82 6.87
CA GLY A 236 25.56 -5.08 6.29
C GLY A 236 24.79 -6.32 6.73
N THR A 237 23.79 -6.20 7.61
CA THR A 237 22.88 -7.30 7.93
C THR A 237 21.88 -7.54 6.79
N TYR A 238 21.20 -8.69 6.80
CA TYR A 238 20.27 -9.08 5.75
C TYR A 238 18.88 -9.31 6.30
N ALA A 239 17.90 -8.96 5.49
CA ALA A 239 16.50 -9.32 5.69
C ALA A 239 15.94 -9.98 4.42
N ALA A 240 14.93 -10.81 4.58
CA ALA A 240 14.14 -11.31 3.46
C ALA A 240 12.71 -10.77 3.57
N LEU A 241 12.15 -10.33 2.44
CA LEU A 241 10.82 -9.72 2.32
C LEU A 241 10.05 -10.39 1.20
N GLN A 242 8.77 -10.61 1.39
CA GLN A 242 7.88 -11.15 0.37
C GLN A 242 6.50 -10.52 0.48
N LEU A 243 6.03 -9.90 -0.58
CA LEU A 243 4.64 -9.45 -0.63
C LEU A 243 3.72 -10.67 -0.78
N ASP A 244 2.81 -10.85 0.18
CA ASP A 244 1.87 -11.96 0.22
C ASP A 244 0.48 -11.54 -0.29
N ASN A 245 0.05 -10.34 0.09
CA ASN A 245 -1.22 -9.76 -0.35
C ASN A 245 -1.11 -8.24 -0.41
N TYR A 246 -1.94 -7.61 -1.25
CA TYR A 246 -2.01 -6.15 -1.39
C TYR A 246 -3.43 -5.59 -1.29
N LEU A 247 -4.38 -6.40 -0.79
CA LEU A 247 -5.78 -6.03 -0.65
C LEU A 247 -6.21 -6.06 0.81
N SER A 248 -6.97 -5.05 1.22
CA SER A 248 -7.72 -5.11 2.47
C SER A 248 -8.84 -6.15 2.40
N PRO A 249 -9.46 -6.54 3.53
CA PRO A 249 -10.67 -7.36 3.52
C PRO A 249 -11.81 -6.76 2.70
N GLN A 250 -11.86 -5.44 2.57
CA GLN A 250 -12.84 -4.69 1.79
C GLN A 250 -12.43 -4.54 0.31
N GLY A 251 -11.25 -5.04 -0.06
CA GLY A 251 -10.73 -4.99 -1.44
C GLY A 251 -10.00 -3.70 -1.79
N GLU A 252 -9.62 -2.87 -0.80
CA GLU A 252 -8.81 -1.69 -1.03
C GLU A 252 -7.38 -2.07 -1.39
N LYS A 253 -6.84 -1.42 -2.40
CA LYS A 253 -5.50 -1.70 -2.93
C LYS A 253 -4.43 -0.95 -2.15
N CYS A 254 -3.24 -1.54 -2.07
CA CYS A 254 -2.11 -1.06 -1.29
C CYS A 254 -2.25 -1.27 0.23
N PHE A 255 -3.21 -2.08 0.66
CA PHE A 255 -3.22 -2.66 1.99
C PHE A 255 -2.39 -3.94 1.96
N MET A 256 -1.17 -3.88 2.47
CA MET A 256 -0.17 -4.90 2.21
C MET A 256 0.00 -5.87 3.37
N THR A 257 0.04 -7.16 3.06
CA THR A 257 0.54 -8.20 3.95
C THR A 257 1.92 -8.64 3.43
N ILE A 258 2.95 -8.52 4.25
CA ILE A 258 4.33 -8.75 3.87
C ILE A 258 4.94 -9.78 4.83
N ASN A 259 5.37 -10.93 4.30
CA ASN A 259 6.16 -11.85 5.07
C ASN A 259 7.60 -11.32 5.19
N TYR A 260 8.19 -11.42 6.38
CA TYR A 260 9.57 -11.01 6.61
C TYR A 260 10.35 -12.02 7.45
N LYS A 261 11.66 -12.05 7.23
CA LYS A 261 12.63 -12.74 8.07
C LYS A 261 13.78 -11.79 8.36
N TYR A 262 14.01 -11.48 9.62
CA TYR A 262 15.11 -10.66 10.07
C TYR A 262 15.56 -11.11 11.48
N PRO A 263 16.90 -11.25 11.73
CA PRO A 263 17.95 -11.27 10.71
C PRO A 263 17.88 -12.50 9.80
N TYR A 264 18.48 -12.38 8.62
CA TYR A 264 18.51 -13.47 7.65
C TYR A 264 19.94 -13.84 7.26
#